data_a1929d52647c068cac83f96040423f55
#
_entry.id   a1929d52647c068cac83f96040423f55
#
_cell.length_a   1.000
_cell.length_b   1.000
_cell.length_c   1.000
_cell.angle_alpha   90.00
_cell.angle_beta   90.00
_cell.angle_gamma   90.00
#
_symmetry.space_group_name_H-M   'P 1'
#
loop_
_entity.id
_entity.type
_entity.pdbx_description
1 polymer ?
#
loop_
_entity_poly.entity_id
_entity_poly.type
_entity_poly.pdbx_seq_one_letter_code
_entity_poly.pdbx_strand_id
1 'polypeptide(L)'
;MAVTATQHIRRMRGGAQGQLMLGADGHLYVVKFRNNPQHTRVLANELLAARLALAAGLTVPEPEIVEVSQWLVDNTSELEMDYGRRREPCSGGLNFGSRYVGGLMPGQVVDFLPEDALAEVRNVNEFAGILALDKWTGNANGRQAVFARRQRERRYRAWFIDFGYCFHAGDWKFDDIPLRGVYYRNSAYSAVTGFDSFEPWLTRLEQLSPDAIWQQAADIPPNWYGEDIATLEALVEKLIYRRRRIRELIDDFRRSDRQPFPNWGMAREQMGAEVWPARQIGATIPERVN
;
A
#
# COMPACT_ATOMS: atom_id res chain seq x y z
N MET A 1 -8.14 -10.92 -17.82
CA MET A 1 -7.24 -10.89 -19.02
C MET A 1 -6.08 -9.96 -18.68
N ALA A 2 -4.85 -10.27 -19.09
CA ALA A 2 -3.70 -9.40 -18.86
C ALA A 2 -3.76 -8.14 -19.75
N VAL A 3 -3.28 -7.00 -19.24
CA VAL A 3 -3.09 -5.76 -20.01
C VAL A 3 -1.74 -5.84 -20.72
N THR A 4 -1.71 -5.60 -22.02
CA THR A 4 -0.45 -5.58 -22.78
C THR A 4 0.25 -4.23 -22.61
N ALA A 5 1.52 -4.23 -22.17
CA ALA A 5 2.35 -3.03 -22.14
C ALA A 5 2.81 -2.67 -23.56
N THR A 6 2.65 -1.41 -23.96
CA THR A 6 2.97 -0.91 -25.31
C THR A 6 4.20 -0.01 -25.35
N GLN A 7 4.52 0.65 -24.22
CA GLN A 7 5.61 1.61 -24.15
C GLN A 7 6.18 1.73 -22.74
N HIS A 8 7.50 1.78 -22.61
CA HIS A 8 8.20 2.21 -21.42
C HIS A 8 8.22 3.75 -21.33
N ILE A 9 7.93 4.30 -20.15
CA ILE A 9 7.93 5.75 -19.92
C ILE A 9 9.15 6.17 -19.08
N ARG A 10 9.37 5.52 -17.94
CA ARG A 10 10.51 5.79 -17.05
C ARG A 10 10.62 4.77 -15.91
N ARG A 11 11.82 4.67 -15.35
CA ARG A 11 12.03 3.93 -14.10
C ARG A 11 11.44 4.70 -12.91
N MET A 12 10.82 3.97 -11.97
CA MET A 12 10.35 4.51 -10.71
C MET A 12 11.45 4.42 -9.63
N ARG A 13 11.38 5.28 -8.63
CA ARG A 13 12.24 5.19 -7.45
C ARG A 13 11.79 4.05 -6.56
N GLY A 14 12.72 3.48 -5.77
CA GLY A 14 12.45 2.45 -4.78
C GLY A 14 13.12 1.11 -5.05
N GLY A 15 13.23 0.28 -4.00
CA GLY A 15 13.96 -0.99 -4.05
C GLY A 15 13.33 -2.06 -4.95
N ALA A 16 12.03 -1.98 -5.18
CA ALA A 16 11.33 -2.86 -6.10
C ALA A 16 11.59 -2.56 -7.59
N GLN A 17 12.29 -1.47 -7.91
CA GLN A 17 12.71 -1.08 -9.26
C GLN A 17 11.56 -1.09 -10.29
N GLY A 18 10.36 -0.65 -9.88
CA GLY A 18 9.21 -0.61 -10.75
C GLY A 18 9.45 0.28 -11.98
N GLN A 19 8.81 -0.06 -13.09
CA GLN A 19 8.87 0.69 -14.35
C GLN A 19 7.50 1.27 -14.68
N LEU A 20 7.42 2.57 -14.98
CA LEU A 20 6.19 3.18 -15.46
C LEU A 20 6.03 2.85 -16.94
N MET A 21 4.92 2.20 -17.28
CA MET A 21 4.62 1.73 -18.63
C MET A 21 3.23 2.15 -19.05
N LEU A 22 3.04 2.34 -20.36
CA LEU A 22 1.72 2.55 -20.98
C LEU A 22 1.12 1.19 -21.37
N GLY A 23 -0.11 0.94 -20.94
CA GLY A 23 -0.89 -0.21 -21.39
C GLY A 23 -1.64 0.05 -22.70
N ALA A 24 -1.99 -1.02 -23.42
CA ALA A 24 -2.80 -0.97 -24.64
C ALA A 24 -4.21 -0.39 -24.40
N ASP A 25 -4.67 -0.41 -23.16
CA ASP A 25 -5.92 0.21 -22.70
C ASP A 25 -5.81 1.73 -22.47
N GLY A 26 -4.65 2.32 -22.74
CA GLY A 26 -4.38 3.75 -22.58
C GLY A 26 -4.09 4.19 -21.13
N HIS A 27 -3.99 3.26 -20.19
CA HIS A 27 -3.64 3.58 -18.81
C HIS A 27 -2.14 3.38 -18.52
N LEU A 28 -1.65 4.13 -17.52
CA LEU A 28 -0.29 3.98 -17.02
C LEU A 28 -0.26 3.00 -15.85
N TYR A 29 0.76 2.15 -15.84
CA TYR A 29 1.00 1.13 -14.80
C TYR A 29 2.42 1.24 -14.26
N VAL A 30 2.56 1.10 -12.94
CA VAL A 30 3.86 0.82 -12.33
C VAL A 30 4.03 -0.70 -12.36
N VAL A 31 4.90 -1.18 -13.24
CA VAL A 31 5.14 -2.61 -13.48
C VAL A 31 6.33 -3.08 -12.64
N LYS A 32 6.14 -4.13 -11.84
CA LYS A 32 7.20 -4.87 -11.14
C LYS A 32 7.44 -6.17 -11.86
N PHE A 33 8.70 -6.45 -12.17
CA PHE A 33 9.10 -7.57 -13.01
C PHE A 33 9.37 -8.84 -12.21
N ARG A 34 9.18 -10.00 -12.84
CA ARG A 34 9.37 -11.31 -12.22
C ARG A 34 10.79 -11.55 -11.73
N ASN A 35 11.80 -11.06 -12.45
CA ASN A 35 13.19 -11.10 -12.02
C ASN A 35 13.55 -9.98 -11.02
N ASN A 36 12.61 -9.60 -10.15
CA ASN A 36 12.83 -8.64 -9.08
C ASN A 36 13.85 -9.18 -8.07
N PRO A 37 14.85 -8.38 -7.66
CA PRO A 37 15.90 -8.85 -6.76
C PRO A 37 15.44 -9.04 -5.30
N GLN A 38 14.24 -8.62 -4.93
CA GLN A 38 13.77 -8.70 -3.54
C GLN A 38 13.51 -10.15 -3.11
N HIS A 39 12.61 -10.85 -3.80
CA HIS A 39 12.32 -12.28 -3.60
C HIS A 39 11.42 -12.84 -4.71
N THR A 40 11.36 -14.15 -4.82
CA THR A 40 10.68 -14.85 -5.93
C THR A 40 9.16 -14.70 -5.95
N ARG A 41 8.50 -14.44 -4.80
CA ARG A 41 7.03 -14.36 -4.68
C ARG A 41 6.51 -12.91 -4.60
N VAL A 42 7.36 -11.92 -4.87
CA VAL A 42 6.98 -10.51 -4.73
C VAL A 42 5.75 -10.15 -5.55
N LEU A 43 5.62 -10.66 -6.79
CA LEU A 43 4.49 -10.34 -7.66
C LEU A 43 3.18 -10.99 -7.18
N ALA A 44 3.24 -12.23 -6.70
CA ALA A 44 2.09 -12.91 -6.11
C ALA A 44 1.58 -12.17 -4.87
N ASN A 45 2.50 -11.72 -4.00
CA ASN A 45 2.17 -10.96 -2.80
C ASN A 45 1.52 -9.61 -3.15
N GLU A 46 2.09 -8.87 -4.11
CA GLU A 46 1.54 -7.61 -4.59
C GLU A 46 0.10 -7.77 -5.07
N LEU A 47 -0.14 -8.75 -5.94
CA LEU A 47 -1.44 -8.96 -6.55
C LEU A 47 -2.49 -9.38 -5.51
N LEU A 48 -2.18 -10.41 -4.72
CA LEU A 48 -3.12 -10.96 -3.74
C LEU A 48 -3.46 -9.93 -2.66
N ALA A 49 -2.44 -9.30 -2.05
CA ALA A 49 -2.67 -8.35 -0.95
C ALA A 49 -3.36 -7.06 -1.41
N ALA A 50 -3.04 -6.54 -2.62
CA ALA A 50 -3.74 -5.39 -3.17
C ALA A 50 -5.22 -5.70 -3.47
N ARG A 51 -5.54 -6.89 -3.98
CA ARG A 51 -6.92 -7.33 -4.20
C ARG A 51 -7.71 -7.48 -2.89
N LEU A 52 -7.08 -8.05 -1.86
CA LEU A 52 -7.67 -8.13 -0.52
C LEU A 52 -7.91 -6.73 0.08
N ALA A 53 -6.99 -5.79 -0.15
CA ALA A 53 -7.16 -4.39 0.25
C ALA A 53 -8.37 -3.73 -0.45
N LEU A 54 -8.52 -3.94 -1.76
CA LEU A 54 -9.68 -3.45 -2.52
C LEU A 54 -10.99 -4.07 -2.02
N ALA A 55 -11.00 -5.38 -1.77
CA ALA A 55 -12.17 -6.09 -1.23
C ALA A 55 -12.59 -5.53 0.14
N ALA A 56 -11.64 -5.05 0.95
CA ALA A 56 -11.92 -4.34 2.19
C ALA A 56 -12.35 -2.88 1.99
N GLY A 57 -12.25 -2.34 0.77
CA GLY A 57 -12.58 -0.95 0.44
C GLY A 57 -11.50 0.05 0.83
N LEU A 58 -10.24 -0.37 0.87
CA LEU A 58 -9.09 0.49 1.07
C LEU A 58 -8.67 1.19 -0.24
N THR A 59 -8.13 2.40 -0.11
CA THR A 59 -7.63 3.16 -1.25
C THR A 59 -6.25 2.65 -1.68
N VAL A 60 -6.24 1.76 -2.66
CA VAL A 60 -5.02 1.20 -3.27
C VAL A 60 -5.08 1.35 -4.79
N PRO A 61 -3.96 1.48 -5.49
CA PRO A 61 -3.96 1.42 -6.95
C PRO A 61 -4.53 0.08 -7.43
N GLU A 62 -5.31 0.12 -8.49
CA GLU A 62 -5.89 -1.08 -9.09
C GLU A 62 -4.78 -2.03 -9.55
N PRO A 63 -4.74 -3.27 -9.02
CA PRO A 63 -3.72 -4.25 -9.38
C PRO A 63 -4.12 -5.00 -10.64
N GLU A 64 -3.15 -5.17 -11.54
CA GLU A 64 -3.34 -5.84 -12.82
C GLU A 64 -2.22 -6.84 -13.11
N ILE A 65 -2.51 -7.81 -13.95
CA ILE A 65 -1.50 -8.63 -14.60
C ILE A 65 -1.13 -7.92 -15.90
N VAL A 66 0.13 -7.54 -16.06
CA VAL A 66 0.63 -6.82 -17.24
C VAL A 66 1.56 -7.74 -18.02
N GLU A 67 1.22 -7.95 -19.28
CA GLU A 67 2.07 -8.66 -20.21
C GLU A 67 3.06 -7.70 -20.87
N VAL A 68 4.35 -7.94 -20.70
CA VAL A 68 5.43 -7.18 -21.32
C VAL A 68 6.09 -8.12 -22.35
N SER A 69 6.02 -7.76 -23.63
CA SER A 69 6.63 -8.60 -24.68
C SER A 69 8.16 -8.60 -24.54
N GLN A 70 8.79 -9.74 -24.86
CA GLN A 70 10.25 -9.82 -24.90
C GLN A 70 10.83 -8.83 -25.91
N TRP A 71 10.13 -8.61 -27.01
CA TRP A 71 10.52 -7.61 -28.02
C TRP A 71 10.64 -6.19 -27.39
N LEU A 72 9.67 -5.78 -26.56
CA LEU A 72 9.72 -4.47 -25.90
C LEU A 72 10.92 -4.38 -24.94
N VAL A 73 11.22 -5.45 -24.22
CA VAL A 73 12.40 -5.50 -23.34
C VAL A 73 13.69 -5.39 -24.14
N ASP A 74 13.84 -6.16 -25.21
CA ASP A 74 15.05 -6.23 -26.04
C ASP A 74 15.32 -4.92 -26.80
N ASN A 75 14.25 -4.13 -27.07
CA ASN A 75 14.35 -2.86 -27.77
C ASN A 75 14.26 -1.62 -26.87
N THR A 76 14.33 -1.78 -25.54
CA THR A 76 14.30 -0.68 -24.58
C THR A 76 15.42 -0.84 -23.55
N SER A 77 16.52 -0.13 -23.75
CA SER A 77 17.74 -0.24 -22.92
C SER A 77 17.53 0.07 -21.45
N GLU A 78 16.51 0.87 -21.10
CA GLU A 78 16.19 1.25 -19.74
C GLU A 78 15.42 0.16 -18.96
N LEU A 79 14.91 -0.86 -19.66
CA LEU A 79 14.23 -2.01 -19.01
C LEU A 79 15.23 -3.01 -18.46
N GLU A 80 15.98 -2.55 -17.46
CA GLU A 80 17.00 -3.32 -16.74
C GLU A 80 16.70 -3.41 -15.24
N MET A 81 17.04 -4.56 -14.66
CA MET A 81 17.12 -4.80 -13.21
C MET A 81 18.55 -4.62 -12.73
N ASP A 82 18.73 -3.83 -11.68
CA ASP A 82 20.00 -3.58 -11.05
C ASP A 82 20.19 -4.51 -9.82
N TYR A 83 21.17 -5.38 -9.89
CA TYR A 83 21.58 -6.30 -8.81
C TYR A 83 22.83 -5.78 -8.06
N GLY A 84 23.15 -4.49 -8.19
CA GLY A 84 24.29 -3.83 -7.58
C GLY A 84 25.58 -4.00 -8.36
N ARG A 85 26.06 -5.24 -8.57
CA ARG A 85 27.29 -5.51 -9.34
C ARG A 85 27.06 -5.77 -10.82
N ARG A 86 25.83 -6.06 -11.21
CA ARG A 86 25.44 -6.35 -12.59
C ARG A 86 24.06 -5.80 -12.86
N ARG A 87 23.78 -5.54 -14.13
CA ARG A 87 22.46 -5.24 -14.65
C ARG A 87 22.03 -6.33 -15.61
N GLU A 88 20.77 -6.68 -15.57
CA GLU A 88 20.20 -7.67 -16.45
C GLU A 88 18.91 -7.12 -17.07
N PRO A 89 18.56 -7.49 -18.30
CA PRO A 89 17.26 -7.11 -18.86
C PRO A 89 16.11 -7.55 -17.95
N CYS A 90 15.04 -6.77 -17.90
CA CYS A 90 13.80 -7.17 -17.26
C CYS A 90 13.25 -8.45 -17.91
N SER A 91 12.54 -9.28 -17.16
CA SER A 91 11.94 -10.49 -17.74
C SER A 91 10.63 -10.17 -18.47
N GLY A 92 10.54 -10.51 -19.76
CA GLY A 92 9.29 -10.48 -20.49
C GLY A 92 8.24 -11.46 -19.96
N GLY A 93 7.02 -11.40 -20.50
CA GLY A 93 5.88 -12.20 -20.10
C GLY A 93 4.99 -11.52 -19.07
N LEU A 94 4.26 -12.31 -18.26
CA LEU A 94 3.33 -11.80 -17.26
C LEU A 94 4.08 -11.22 -16.06
N ASN A 95 3.78 -9.98 -15.73
CA ASN A 95 4.34 -9.20 -14.64
C ASN A 95 3.24 -8.51 -13.85
N PHE A 96 3.53 -8.09 -12.61
CA PHE A 96 2.56 -7.34 -11.80
C PHE A 96 2.55 -5.87 -12.22
N GLY A 97 1.37 -5.29 -12.38
CA GLY A 97 1.16 -3.88 -12.58
C GLY A 97 0.23 -3.29 -11.53
N SER A 98 0.51 -2.10 -11.06
CA SER A 98 -0.43 -1.28 -10.33
C SER A 98 -0.75 -0.01 -11.11
N ARG A 99 -2.04 0.29 -11.28
CA ARG A 99 -2.48 1.45 -12.06
C ARG A 99 -1.90 2.73 -11.48
N TYR A 100 -1.21 3.52 -12.28
CA TYR A 100 -0.57 4.74 -11.81
C TYR A 100 -1.59 5.75 -11.31
N VAL A 101 -1.44 6.21 -10.08
CA VAL A 101 -2.34 7.16 -9.45
C VAL A 101 -1.85 8.59 -9.62
N GLY A 102 -2.72 9.46 -10.07
CA GLY A 102 -2.43 10.88 -10.28
C GLY A 102 -1.96 11.19 -11.70
N GLY A 103 -1.43 12.40 -11.87
CA GLY A 103 -0.94 12.90 -13.15
C GLY A 103 0.58 12.90 -13.24
N LEU A 104 1.09 13.22 -14.44
CA LEU A 104 2.54 13.32 -14.71
C LEU A 104 3.13 14.69 -14.32
N MET A 105 2.29 15.65 -13.92
CA MET A 105 2.76 16.98 -13.55
C MET A 105 3.40 16.97 -12.15
N PRO A 106 4.48 17.75 -11.94
CA PRO A 106 5.12 17.86 -10.62
C PRO A 106 4.14 18.24 -9.51
N GLY A 107 4.27 17.63 -8.34
CA GLY A 107 3.44 17.89 -7.16
C GLY A 107 2.04 17.31 -7.19
N GLN A 108 1.64 16.60 -8.24
CA GLN A 108 0.38 15.85 -8.26
C GLN A 108 0.47 14.54 -7.48
N VAL A 109 1.66 13.93 -7.47
CA VAL A 109 1.96 12.73 -6.68
C VAL A 109 3.24 12.98 -5.91
N VAL A 110 3.22 12.75 -4.60
CA VAL A 110 4.37 12.85 -3.71
C VAL A 110 4.43 11.63 -2.80
N ASP A 111 5.61 11.25 -2.38
CA ASP A 111 5.88 10.12 -1.47
C ASP A 111 6.01 10.56 -0.01
N PHE A 112 6.04 11.85 0.24
CA PHE A 112 6.15 12.45 1.56
C PHE A 112 5.26 13.69 1.70
N LEU A 113 4.66 13.84 2.88
CA LEU A 113 3.96 15.05 3.31
C LEU A 113 4.49 15.50 4.68
N PRO A 114 4.61 16.82 4.95
CA PRO A 114 4.80 17.34 6.32
C PRO A 114 3.69 16.90 7.28
N GLU A 115 3.90 16.96 8.60
CA GLU A 115 2.95 16.48 9.62
C GLU A 115 1.57 17.15 9.52
N ASP A 116 1.55 18.47 9.35
CA ASP A 116 0.33 19.27 9.18
C ASP A 116 -0.46 18.84 7.92
N ALA A 117 0.24 18.65 6.81
CA ALA A 117 -0.38 18.19 5.57
C ALA A 117 -0.83 16.73 5.65
N LEU A 118 -0.13 15.86 6.41
CA LEU A 118 -0.55 14.48 6.63
C LEU A 118 -1.87 14.42 7.41
N ALA A 119 -2.03 15.24 8.43
CA ALA A 119 -3.27 15.33 9.21
C ALA A 119 -4.48 15.76 8.37
N GLU A 120 -4.24 16.52 7.30
CA GLU A 120 -5.28 16.98 6.37
C GLU A 120 -5.56 16.05 5.18
N VAL A 121 -4.90 14.90 5.09
CA VAL A 121 -5.17 13.91 4.04
C VAL A 121 -6.64 13.46 4.10
N ARG A 122 -7.30 13.44 2.93
CA ARG A 122 -8.77 13.20 2.85
C ARG A 122 -9.22 11.89 3.47
N ASN A 123 -8.36 10.89 3.44
CA ASN A 123 -8.62 9.55 3.94
C ASN A 123 -7.60 9.13 5.01
N VAL A 124 -7.17 10.05 5.89
CA VAL A 124 -6.21 9.76 6.96
C VAL A 124 -6.70 8.61 7.86
N ASN A 125 -8.00 8.46 8.08
CA ASN A 125 -8.56 7.36 8.86
C ASN A 125 -8.30 5.98 8.22
N GLU A 126 -8.06 5.90 6.91
CA GLU A 126 -7.74 4.63 6.25
C GLU A 126 -6.38 4.06 6.68
N PHE A 127 -5.52 4.85 7.37
CA PHE A 127 -4.30 4.30 7.98
C PHE A 127 -4.60 3.26 9.06
N ALA A 128 -5.71 3.38 9.77
CA ALA A 128 -6.19 2.32 10.67
C ALA A 128 -6.62 1.06 9.89
N GLY A 129 -7.37 1.24 8.81
CA GLY A 129 -7.83 0.13 7.96
C GLY A 129 -6.67 -0.64 7.32
N ILE A 130 -5.68 0.08 6.74
CA ILE A 130 -4.52 -0.58 6.14
C ILE A 130 -3.65 -1.26 7.20
N LEU A 131 -3.55 -0.71 8.41
CA LEU A 131 -2.88 -1.38 9.52
C LEU A 131 -3.56 -2.72 9.86
N ALA A 132 -4.88 -2.78 9.90
CA ALA A 132 -5.61 -4.03 10.11
C ALA A 132 -5.29 -5.07 9.01
N LEU A 133 -5.26 -4.65 7.74
CA LEU A 133 -4.84 -5.50 6.63
C LEU A 133 -3.40 -5.98 6.80
N ASP A 134 -2.47 -5.11 7.13
CA ASP A 134 -1.05 -5.45 7.30
C ASP A 134 -0.82 -6.43 8.43
N LYS A 135 -1.57 -6.31 9.53
CA LYS A 135 -1.55 -7.28 10.63
C LYS A 135 -2.11 -8.63 10.19
N TRP A 136 -3.22 -8.63 9.48
CA TRP A 136 -3.79 -9.86 8.94
C TRP A 136 -2.86 -10.56 7.95
N THR A 137 -2.33 -9.82 6.98
CA THR A 137 -1.46 -10.38 5.93
C THR A 137 -0.02 -10.61 6.38
N GLY A 138 0.35 -10.21 7.61
CA GLY A 138 1.72 -10.38 8.11
C GLY A 138 2.76 -9.64 7.25
N ASN A 139 2.49 -8.36 6.93
CA ASN A 139 3.43 -7.54 6.16
C ASN A 139 4.75 -7.40 6.91
N ALA A 140 5.84 -7.93 6.35
CA ALA A 140 7.16 -7.95 6.99
C ALA A 140 7.93 -6.62 6.87
N ASN A 141 7.45 -5.68 6.04
CA ASN A 141 8.07 -4.37 5.83
C ASN A 141 7.23 -3.25 6.44
N GLY A 142 7.73 -2.00 6.42
CA GLY A 142 6.94 -0.82 6.73
C GLY A 142 5.90 -0.54 5.65
N ARG A 143 4.70 -0.08 6.05
CA ARG A 143 3.67 0.34 5.10
C ARG A 143 4.11 1.58 4.36
N GLN A 144 3.97 1.56 3.03
CA GLN A 144 4.24 2.69 2.16
C GLN A 144 2.92 3.28 1.62
N ALA A 145 2.93 4.59 1.42
CA ALA A 145 1.85 5.31 0.78
C ALA A 145 2.42 6.39 -0.13
N VAL A 146 1.72 6.65 -1.23
CA VAL A 146 1.91 7.86 -2.04
C VAL A 146 0.69 8.74 -1.88
N PHE A 147 0.88 10.04 -1.98
CA PHE A 147 -0.17 11.02 -1.81
C PHE A 147 -0.43 11.70 -3.14
N ALA A 148 -1.65 11.54 -3.65
CA ALA A 148 -2.05 12.10 -4.92
C ALA A 148 -3.19 13.10 -4.76
N ARG A 149 -3.17 14.16 -5.60
CA ARG A 149 -4.27 15.13 -5.73
C ARG A 149 -4.43 15.54 -7.19
N ARG A 150 -5.65 15.85 -7.58
CA ARG A 150 -5.92 16.45 -8.88
C ARG A 150 -5.49 17.92 -8.88
N GLN A 151 -5.26 18.52 -10.05
CA GLN A 151 -4.73 19.86 -10.22
C GLN A 151 -5.49 20.96 -9.45
N ARG A 152 -6.79 20.80 -9.23
CA ARG A 152 -7.66 21.77 -8.51
C ARG A 152 -7.99 21.38 -7.07
N GLU A 153 -7.51 20.23 -6.61
CA GLU A 153 -7.75 19.75 -5.25
C GLU A 153 -6.71 20.31 -4.28
N ARG A 154 -7.16 20.80 -3.12
CA ARG A 154 -6.27 21.31 -2.07
C ARG A 154 -5.67 20.19 -1.23
N ARG A 155 -6.46 19.12 -0.95
CA ARG A 155 -6.09 18.03 -0.07
C ARG A 155 -5.65 16.82 -0.87
N TYR A 156 -4.60 16.18 -0.40
CA TYR A 156 -4.14 14.90 -0.93
C TYR A 156 -5.06 13.76 -0.48
N ARG A 157 -5.03 12.67 -1.26
CA ARG A 157 -5.52 11.36 -0.89
C ARG A 157 -4.33 10.42 -0.78
N ALA A 158 -4.25 9.64 0.30
CA ALA A 158 -3.28 8.57 0.43
C ALA A 158 -3.69 7.37 -0.43
N TRP A 159 -2.72 6.79 -1.11
CA TRP A 159 -2.83 5.55 -1.86
C TRP A 159 -1.79 4.58 -1.29
N PHE A 160 -2.25 3.47 -0.73
CA PHE A 160 -1.35 2.50 -0.14
C PHE A 160 -0.75 1.61 -1.21
N ILE A 161 0.57 1.46 -1.19
CA ILE A 161 1.35 0.76 -2.21
C ILE A 161 2.35 -0.19 -1.56
N ASP A 162 3.02 -1.01 -2.38
CA ASP A 162 4.11 -1.89 -1.99
C ASP A 162 3.69 -3.00 -1.01
N PHE A 163 2.98 -3.97 -1.56
CA PHE A 163 2.48 -5.15 -0.85
C PHE A 163 3.40 -6.38 -0.98
N GLY A 164 4.53 -6.25 -1.66
CA GLY A 164 5.43 -7.36 -1.96
C GLY A 164 5.95 -8.11 -0.73
N TYR A 165 5.98 -7.48 0.43
CA TYR A 165 6.39 -8.08 1.70
C TYR A 165 5.24 -8.58 2.58
N CYS A 166 4.01 -8.55 2.10
CA CYS A 166 2.90 -9.28 2.74
C CYS A 166 3.20 -10.79 2.78
N PHE A 167 2.51 -11.51 3.65
CA PHE A 167 2.67 -12.94 3.88
C PHE A 167 4.09 -13.34 4.31
N HIS A 168 4.78 -12.45 5.02
CA HIS A 168 6.17 -12.59 5.42
C HIS A 168 7.11 -12.77 4.22
N ALA A 169 7.02 -11.87 3.25
CA ALA A 169 7.84 -11.85 2.03
C ALA A 169 7.76 -13.15 1.20
N GLY A 170 8.90 -13.77 0.88
CA GLY A 170 8.97 -14.98 0.06
C GLY A 170 8.67 -16.28 0.80
N ASP A 171 8.60 -16.26 2.13
CA ASP A 171 8.50 -17.50 2.93
C ASP A 171 7.06 -18.00 3.10
N TRP A 172 6.09 -17.10 3.01
CA TRP A 172 4.67 -17.38 3.28
C TRP A 172 4.42 -18.00 4.66
N LYS A 173 5.23 -17.51 5.62
CA LYS A 173 5.08 -17.76 7.04
C LYS A 173 4.46 -16.51 7.70
N PHE A 174 3.93 -16.67 8.87
CA PHE A 174 3.31 -15.56 9.59
C PHE A 174 3.96 -15.42 10.96
N ASP A 175 5.12 -14.79 11.00
CA ASP A 175 5.74 -14.38 12.25
C ASP A 175 5.04 -13.12 12.74
N ASP A 176 4.32 -13.22 13.85
CA ASP A 176 3.55 -12.12 14.42
C ASP A 176 4.47 -11.15 15.16
N ILE A 177 5.09 -10.24 14.41
CA ILE A 177 5.98 -9.21 14.94
C ILE A 177 5.20 -7.88 15.02
N PRO A 178 4.89 -7.37 16.23
CA PRO A 178 4.01 -6.22 16.42
C PRO A 178 4.44 -4.97 15.68
N LEU A 179 5.75 -4.72 15.53
CA LEU A 179 6.30 -3.50 14.91
C LEU A 179 6.41 -3.57 13.37
N ARG A 180 6.09 -4.70 12.74
CA ARG A 180 6.08 -4.84 11.27
C ARG A 180 4.71 -4.48 10.69
N GLY A 181 4.67 -4.15 9.40
CA GLY A 181 3.45 -3.78 8.69
C GLY A 181 2.83 -2.48 9.21
N VAL A 182 3.64 -1.50 9.57
CA VAL A 182 3.16 -0.24 10.14
C VAL A 182 3.66 0.95 9.33
N TYR A 183 2.83 1.98 9.22
CA TYR A 183 3.30 3.26 8.70
C TYR A 183 4.22 3.93 9.71
N TYR A 184 5.33 4.50 9.25
CA TYR A 184 6.43 4.93 10.13
C TYR A 184 6.09 6.13 11.04
N ARG A 185 5.02 6.88 10.73
CA ARG A 185 4.62 8.08 11.50
C ARG A 185 3.40 7.82 12.35
N ASN A 186 3.51 8.00 13.67
CA ASN A 186 2.40 7.77 14.59
C ASN A 186 1.26 8.78 14.40
N SER A 187 1.54 10.00 13.90
CA SER A 187 0.53 10.99 13.59
C SER A 187 -0.57 10.50 12.64
N ALA A 188 -0.26 9.54 11.76
CA ALA A 188 -1.26 8.88 10.92
C ALA A 188 -2.32 8.11 11.73
N TYR A 189 -2.03 7.78 12.98
CA TYR A 189 -2.92 7.05 13.89
C TYR A 189 -3.49 7.92 15.02
N SER A 190 -3.27 9.23 14.98
CA SER A 190 -3.73 10.15 16.06
C SER A 190 -5.24 10.14 16.26
N ALA A 191 -6.01 9.83 15.21
CA ALA A 191 -7.47 9.72 15.29
C ALA A 191 -7.97 8.37 15.84
N VAL A 192 -7.06 7.42 16.17
CA VAL A 192 -7.45 6.11 16.67
C VAL A 192 -7.73 6.18 18.18
N THR A 193 -9.00 6.00 18.54
CA THR A 193 -9.48 6.03 19.94
C THR A 193 -9.93 4.66 20.45
N GLY A 194 -10.04 3.66 19.58
CA GLY A 194 -10.48 2.32 19.91
C GLY A 194 -10.68 1.48 18.65
N PHE A 195 -11.22 0.28 18.80
CA PHE A 195 -11.50 -0.59 17.66
C PHE A 195 -12.52 0.00 16.67
N ASP A 196 -13.42 0.87 17.12
CA ASP A 196 -14.37 1.57 16.24
C ASP A 196 -13.68 2.47 15.21
N SER A 197 -12.44 2.91 15.49
CA SER A 197 -11.64 3.70 14.54
C SER A 197 -11.13 2.88 13.35
N PHE A 198 -11.19 1.56 13.42
CA PHE A 198 -10.84 0.64 12.34
C PHE A 198 -12.01 0.28 11.44
N GLU A 199 -13.23 0.74 11.77
CA GLU A 199 -14.39 0.48 10.95
C GLU A 199 -14.49 1.45 9.74
N PRO A 200 -15.00 0.98 8.62
CA PRO A 200 -15.65 -0.33 8.36
C PRO A 200 -14.67 -1.44 7.92
N TRP A 201 -13.38 -1.16 7.83
CA TRP A 201 -12.39 -2.07 7.25
C TRP A 201 -12.19 -3.34 8.08
N LEU A 202 -12.15 -3.21 9.41
CA LEU A 202 -11.98 -4.33 10.31
C LEU A 202 -13.11 -5.35 10.15
N THR A 203 -14.35 -4.89 10.19
CA THR A 203 -15.52 -5.75 9.96
C THR A 203 -15.48 -6.40 8.57
N ARG A 204 -15.13 -5.66 7.52
CA ARG A 204 -15.04 -6.20 6.15
C ARG A 204 -13.96 -7.28 6.05
N LEU A 205 -12.79 -7.09 6.64
CA LEU A 205 -11.71 -8.07 6.65
C LEU A 205 -12.12 -9.34 7.42
N GLU A 206 -12.72 -9.19 8.60
CA GLU A 206 -13.18 -10.30 9.42
C GLU A 206 -14.29 -11.12 8.74
N GLN A 207 -15.12 -10.47 7.93
CA GLN A 207 -16.29 -11.07 7.26
C GLN A 207 -16.00 -11.54 5.81
N LEU A 208 -14.80 -11.32 5.26
CA LEU A 208 -14.46 -11.90 3.96
C LEU A 208 -14.71 -13.40 3.98
N SER A 209 -15.57 -13.90 3.08
CA SER A 209 -15.83 -15.34 3.00
C SER A 209 -14.59 -16.09 2.52
N PRO A 210 -14.43 -17.39 2.86
CA PRO A 210 -13.37 -18.22 2.28
C PRO A 210 -13.35 -18.13 0.76
N ASP A 211 -14.51 -18.24 0.10
CA ASP A 211 -14.62 -18.16 -1.36
C ASP A 211 -14.16 -16.81 -1.92
N ALA A 212 -14.48 -15.70 -1.24
CA ALA A 212 -14.02 -14.38 -1.65
C ALA A 212 -12.48 -14.27 -1.57
N ILE A 213 -11.84 -14.88 -0.56
CA ILE A 213 -10.38 -14.90 -0.44
C ILE A 213 -9.78 -15.78 -1.55
N TRP A 214 -10.36 -16.95 -1.82
CA TRP A 214 -9.94 -17.84 -2.90
C TRP A 214 -10.03 -17.17 -4.28
N GLN A 215 -11.10 -16.42 -4.55
CA GLN A 215 -11.26 -15.68 -5.79
C GLN A 215 -10.14 -14.66 -6.03
N GLN A 216 -9.58 -14.05 -4.97
CA GLN A 216 -8.46 -13.11 -5.13
C GLN A 216 -7.16 -13.81 -5.55
N ALA A 217 -7.02 -15.09 -5.28
CA ALA A 217 -5.84 -15.90 -5.59
C ALA A 217 -5.96 -16.71 -6.90
N ALA A 218 -7.16 -16.85 -7.46
CA ALA A 218 -7.49 -17.85 -8.48
C ALA A 218 -6.70 -17.76 -9.79
N ASP A 219 -6.28 -16.55 -10.20
CA ASP A 219 -5.60 -16.28 -11.47
C ASP A 219 -4.16 -15.77 -11.30
N ILE A 220 -3.58 -15.95 -10.11
CA ILE A 220 -2.16 -15.63 -9.89
C ILE A 220 -1.31 -16.54 -10.80
N PRO A 221 -0.46 -15.95 -11.67
CA PRO A 221 0.35 -16.76 -12.56
C PRO A 221 1.22 -17.78 -11.82
N PRO A 222 1.20 -19.07 -12.18
CA PRO A 222 1.91 -20.12 -11.43
C PRO A 222 3.40 -19.85 -11.26
N ASN A 223 4.04 -19.28 -12.28
CA ASN A 223 5.47 -18.96 -12.24
C ASN A 223 5.84 -17.81 -11.26
N TRP A 224 4.84 -17.13 -10.62
CA TRP A 224 5.11 -16.14 -9.60
C TRP A 224 5.28 -16.75 -8.20
N TYR A 225 4.90 -18.02 -8.02
CA TYR A 225 5.04 -18.73 -6.74
C TYR A 225 5.74 -20.10 -6.87
N GLY A 226 6.44 -20.34 -7.99
CA GLY A 226 7.23 -21.55 -8.22
C GLY A 226 6.42 -22.73 -8.68
N GLU A 227 5.22 -22.51 -9.28
CA GLU A 227 4.31 -23.51 -9.84
C GLU A 227 3.78 -24.55 -8.83
N ASP A 228 4.03 -24.32 -7.53
CA ASP A 228 3.56 -25.17 -6.44
C ASP A 228 2.21 -24.69 -5.93
N ILE A 229 1.14 -25.22 -6.52
CA ILE A 229 -0.24 -24.88 -6.15
C ILE A 229 -0.54 -25.18 -4.68
N ALA A 230 0.00 -26.24 -4.11
CA ALA A 230 -0.22 -26.63 -2.72
C ALA A 230 0.31 -25.55 -1.75
N THR A 231 1.40 -24.90 -2.11
CA THR A 231 1.95 -23.77 -1.33
C THR A 231 1.02 -22.54 -1.37
N LEU A 232 0.40 -22.24 -2.53
CA LEU A 232 -0.59 -21.16 -2.65
C LEU A 232 -1.87 -21.51 -1.86
N GLU A 233 -2.34 -22.74 -1.95
CA GLU A 233 -3.49 -23.25 -1.18
C GLU A 233 -3.24 -23.09 0.32
N ALA A 234 -2.10 -23.54 0.81
CA ALA A 234 -1.71 -23.40 2.21
C ALA A 234 -1.64 -21.94 2.67
N LEU A 235 -1.20 -21.00 1.81
CA LEU A 235 -1.24 -19.57 2.10
C LEU A 235 -2.67 -19.07 2.29
N VAL A 236 -3.56 -19.41 1.36
CA VAL A 236 -4.97 -18.98 1.41
C VAL A 236 -5.68 -19.53 2.64
N GLU A 237 -5.47 -20.80 2.98
CA GLU A 237 -6.01 -21.40 4.20
C GLU A 237 -5.53 -20.68 5.47
N LYS A 238 -4.24 -20.35 5.54
CA LYS A 238 -3.70 -19.55 6.65
C LYS A 238 -4.37 -18.18 6.74
N LEU A 239 -4.61 -17.50 5.62
CA LEU A 239 -5.32 -16.21 5.59
C LEU A 239 -6.74 -16.36 6.11
N ILE A 240 -7.47 -17.39 5.67
CA ILE A 240 -8.82 -17.70 6.14
C ILE A 240 -8.85 -17.89 7.66
N TYR A 241 -7.88 -18.60 8.22
CA TYR A 241 -7.77 -18.79 9.66
C TYR A 241 -7.39 -17.49 10.39
N ARG A 242 -6.39 -16.76 9.91
CA ARG A 242 -5.82 -15.57 10.57
C ARG A 242 -6.78 -14.38 10.66
N ARG A 243 -7.80 -14.26 9.79
CA ARG A 243 -8.76 -13.16 9.87
C ARG A 243 -9.45 -13.03 11.23
N ARG A 244 -9.57 -14.14 11.99
CA ARG A 244 -10.14 -14.14 13.34
C ARG A 244 -9.23 -13.52 14.40
N ARG A 245 -7.96 -13.31 14.06
CA ARG A 245 -6.93 -12.81 14.97
C ARG A 245 -6.59 -11.33 14.74
N ILE A 246 -7.25 -10.65 13.81
CA ILE A 246 -6.90 -9.28 13.45
C ILE A 246 -6.92 -8.36 14.66
N ARG A 247 -7.94 -8.44 15.51
CA ARG A 247 -8.06 -7.62 16.74
C ARG A 247 -6.95 -7.91 17.74
N GLU A 248 -6.60 -9.17 17.94
CA GLU A 248 -5.47 -9.58 18.77
C GLU A 248 -4.16 -8.95 18.26
N LEU A 249 -3.87 -9.07 16.97
CA LEU A 249 -2.66 -8.54 16.34
C LEU A 249 -2.58 -6.99 16.37
N ILE A 250 -3.71 -6.30 16.29
CA ILE A 250 -3.78 -4.85 16.50
C ILE A 250 -3.48 -4.51 17.96
N ASP A 251 -4.03 -5.28 18.92
CA ASP A 251 -3.81 -5.05 20.35
C ASP A 251 -2.35 -5.30 20.76
N ASP A 252 -1.70 -6.30 20.20
CA ASP A 252 -0.26 -6.54 20.38
C ASP A 252 0.57 -5.33 19.89
N PHE A 253 0.22 -4.75 18.75
CA PHE A 253 0.86 -3.51 18.29
C PHE A 253 0.56 -2.33 19.21
N ARG A 254 -0.67 -2.20 19.67
CA ARG A 254 -1.06 -1.15 20.63
C ARG A 254 -0.23 -1.19 21.91
N ARG A 255 0.02 -2.39 22.43
CA ARG A 255 0.78 -2.63 23.68
C ARG A 255 2.30 -2.58 23.49
N SER A 256 2.78 -2.42 22.24
CA SER A 256 4.22 -2.33 21.97
C SER A 256 4.83 -1.05 22.56
N ASP A 257 6.15 -1.04 22.73
CA ASP A 257 6.91 0.12 23.22
C ASP A 257 6.73 1.38 22.36
N ARG A 258 6.22 1.23 21.13
CA ARG A 258 5.96 2.34 20.22
C ARG A 258 4.79 3.21 20.67
N GLN A 259 3.82 2.67 21.44
CA GLN A 259 2.60 3.36 21.87
C GLN A 259 1.92 4.12 20.70
N PRO A 260 1.48 3.40 19.65
CA PRO A 260 1.08 4.03 18.37
C PRO A 260 -0.23 4.82 18.45
N PHE A 261 -1.05 4.58 19.47
CA PHE A 261 -2.40 5.15 19.62
C PHE A 261 -2.49 5.99 20.90
N PRO A 262 -1.99 7.24 20.88
CA PRO A 262 -1.95 8.06 22.10
C PRO A 262 -3.34 8.37 22.68
N ASN A 263 -4.37 8.33 21.83
CA ASN A 263 -5.75 8.68 22.21
C ASN A 263 -6.64 7.44 22.44
N TRP A 264 -6.04 6.25 22.59
CA TRP A 264 -6.83 5.03 22.85
C TRP A 264 -7.61 5.11 24.16
N GLY A 265 -8.92 4.90 24.10
CA GLY A 265 -9.85 5.00 25.24
C GLY A 265 -10.45 6.38 25.44
N MET A 266 -10.05 7.40 24.68
CA MET A 266 -10.69 8.73 24.72
C MET A 266 -12.00 8.73 23.93
N ALA A 267 -13.03 9.41 24.46
CA ALA A 267 -14.25 9.66 23.70
C ALA A 267 -13.96 10.64 22.55
N ARG A 268 -14.56 10.42 21.36
CA ARG A 268 -14.37 11.30 20.19
C ARG A 268 -14.69 12.78 20.47
N GLU A 269 -15.62 13.05 21.38
CA GLU A 269 -16.01 14.40 21.79
C GLU A 269 -14.89 15.17 22.53
N GLN A 270 -14.00 14.45 23.22
CA GLN A 270 -12.87 15.05 23.93
C GLN A 270 -11.73 15.48 23.01
N MET A 271 -11.58 14.84 21.86
CA MET A 271 -10.54 15.20 20.87
C MET A 271 -10.78 16.54 20.18
N GLY A 272 -12.04 16.98 20.06
CA GLY A 272 -12.39 18.27 19.44
C GLY A 272 -11.99 19.49 20.29
N ALA A 273 -11.78 19.32 21.58
CA ALA A 273 -11.46 20.40 22.52
C ALA A 273 -9.95 20.71 22.64
N GLU A 274 -9.08 19.72 22.36
CA GLU A 274 -7.61 19.89 22.55
C GLU A 274 -6.82 20.20 21.27
N VAL A 275 -7.39 20.03 20.09
CA VAL A 275 -6.65 20.13 18.80
C VAL A 275 -6.58 21.56 18.24
N TRP A 276 -7.23 22.56 18.86
CA TRP A 276 -7.19 23.94 18.37
C TRP A 276 -6.90 24.95 19.47
N PRO A 277 -5.63 25.31 19.74
CA PRO A 277 -5.38 26.56 20.47
C PRO A 277 -5.85 27.70 19.56
N ALA A 278 -6.84 28.46 20.04
CA ALA A 278 -7.32 29.70 19.42
C ALA A 278 -6.11 30.59 19.08
N ARG A 279 -5.84 30.81 17.80
CA ARG A 279 -4.94 31.88 17.40
C ARG A 279 -5.57 33.18 17.90
N GLN A 280 -5.00 33.75 18.93
CA GLN A 280 -5.23 35.16 19.27
C GLN A 280 -4.78 36.02 18.08
N ILE A 281 -5.75 36.48 17.31
CA ILE A 281 -5.53 37.51 16.29
C ILE A 281 -5.41 38.81 17.08
N GLY A 282 -4.22 39.14 17.54
CA GLY A 282 -3.83 40.45 17.96
C GLY A 282 -3.60 41.32 16.74
N ALA A 283 -4.65 41.92 16.22
CA ALA A 283 -4.55 43.00 15.25
C ALA A 283 -4.20 44.30 15.97
N THR A 284 -2.93 44.64 16.03
CA THR A 284 -2.50 46.02 16.28
C THR A 284 -2.21 46.64 14.92
N ILE A 285 -3.12 47.50 14.46
CA ILE A 285 -2.92 48.39 13.33
C ILE A 285 -2.04 49.56 13.83
N PRO A 286 -0.88 49.85 13.23
CA PRO A 286 -0.18 51.09 13.53
C PRO A 286 -0.89 52.24 12.81
N GLU A 287 -1.33 53.25 13.57
CA GLU A 287 -1.78 54.55 13.07
C GLU A 287 -0.68 55.22 12.22
N ARG A 288 -1.09 55.67 11.06
CA ARG A 288 -0.30 56.62 10.25
C ARG A 288 -0.34 57.98 10.93
N VAL A 289 0.80 58.50 11.31
CA VAL A 289 1.01 59.92 11.61
C VAL A 289 1.67 60.54 10.39
N ASN A 290 0.98 61.54 9.84
CA ASN A 290 1.37 62.60 8.88
C ASN A 290 2.71 62.54 8.15
#